data_a61fc92f8e26174c39617f67dc850edc
#
_entry.id   a61fc92f8e26174c39617f67dc850edc
#
_cell.length_a   1.000
_cell.length_b   1.000
_cell.length_c   1.000
_cell.angle_alpha   90.00
_cell.angle_beta   90.00
_cell.angle_gamma   90.00
#
_symmetry.space_group_name_H-M   'P 1'
#
loop_
_entity.id
_entity.type
_entity.pdbx_description
1 polymer ?
#
loop_
_entity_poly.entity_id
_entity_poly.type
_entity_poly.pdbx_seq_one_letter_code
_entity_poly.pdbx_strand_id
1 'polypeptide(L)'
;MDDFISVVIPTYNSSRYIADTILSISDYYPEEKLDVILVDDCSEDVQDLKHVITRFNFVRLCEKTKKTNAADSRNIGIKEAKYNNVFLLDSDDFYTDGYLKHRVALMNSSIYGSIFFGAFIEVNEKKEEKIVCNKYNGEDIRDYIFLKKGDFRTSTISINKSQFKPTMFDSSQFKHQDWGFGIRAYDNKENIIFDDQPFVKICSGRHRQMSSKMNIEASDYFLSNYLIDIK
;
A
#
# COMPACT_ATOMS: atom_id res chain seq x y z
N MET A 1 8.10 9.06 -21.28
CA MET A 1 7.42 8.94 -20.00
C MET A 1 7.61 7.51 -19.53
N ASP A 2 8.00 7.32 -18.27
CA ASP A 2 8.16 5.98 -17.71
C ASP A 2 6.78 5.45 -17.32
N ASP A 3 6.28 4.43 -18.05
CA ASP A 3 4.98 3.81 -17.83
C ASP A 3 5.10 2.35 -17.37
N PHE A 4 6.31 1.93 -17.02
CA PHE A 4 6.54 0.67 -16.33
C PHE A 4 6.30 0.81 -14.83
N ILE A 5 5.66 -0.17 -14.22
CA ILE A 5 5.29 -0.12 -12.80
C ILE A 5 5.66 -1.41 -12.08
N SER A 6 6.08 -1.27 -10.83
CA SER A 6 6.16 -2.37 -9.87
C SER A 6 5.01 -2.26 -8.87
N VAL A 7 4.31 -3.37 -8.58
CA VAL A 7 3.27 -3.43 -7.54
C VAL A 7 3.73 -4.38 -6.44
N VAL A 8 3.81 -3.86 -5.22
CA VAL A 8 4.24 -4.62 -4.04
C VAL A 8 3.04 -5.05 -3.22
N ILE A 9 2.90 -6.34 -3.00
CA ILE A 9 1.80 -6.95 -2.26
C ILE A 9 2.37 -7.82 -1.14
N PRO A 10 2.25 -7.41 0.13
CA PRO A 10 2.55 -8.29 1.26
C PRO A 10 1.52 -9.42 1.33
N THR A 11 1.96 -10.66 1.49
CA THR A 11 1.08 -11.82 1.57
C THR A 11 1.30 -12.60 2.87
N TYR A 12 0.19 -13.06 3.46
CA TYR A 12 0.18 -14.02 4.55
C TYR A 12 -1.13 -14.80 4.51
N ASN A 13 -1.05 -16.12 4.21
CA ASN A 13 -2.21 -17.02 4.06
C ASN A 13 -3.28 -16.49 3.09
N SER A 14 -2.83 -16.03 1.89
CA SER A 14 -3.66 -15.31 0.93
C SER A 14 -3.95 -16.08 -0.37
N SER A 15 -3.52 -17.35 -0.48
CA SER A 15 -3.65 -18.15 -1.71
C SER A 15 -5.07 -18.20 -2.29
N ARG A 16 -6.09 -18.12 -1.43
CA ARG A 16 -7.50 -18.26 -1.82
C ARG A 16 -8.08 -17.06 -2.54
N TYR A 17 -7.49 -15.85 -2.37
CA TYR A 17 -8.07 -14.60 -2.89
C TYR A 17 -7.08 -13.72 -3.65
N ILE A 18 -5.79 -14.01 -3.57
CA ILE A 18 -4.76 -13.19 -4.21
C ILE A 18 -4.91 -13.10 -5.74
N ALA A 19 -5.50 -14.13 -6.38
CA ALA A 19 -5.74 -14.11 -7.81
C ALA A 19 -6.62 -12.95 -8.25
N ASP A 20 -7.68 -12.63 -7.50
CA ASP A 20 -8.58 -11.52 -7.80
C ASP A 20 -7.86 -10.18 -7.66
N THR A 21 -7.00 -10.04 -6.65
CA THR A 21 -6.16 -8.85 -6.48
C THR A 21 -5.20 -8.67 -7.65
N ILE A 22 -4.53 -9.75 -8.11
CA ILE A 22 -3.62 -9.71 -9.27
C ILE A 22 -4.38 -9.36 -10.56
N LEU A 23 -5.56 -9.95 -10.78
CA LEU A 23 -6.41 -9.64 -11.94
C LEU A 23 -6.84 -8.18 -11.96
N SER A 24 -7.12 -7.58 -10.80
CA SER A 24 -7.45 -6.14 -10.71
C SER A 24 -6.32 -5.22 -11.19
N ILE A 25 -5.09 -5.73 -11.30
CA ILE A 25 -3.95 -5.02 -11.86
C ILE A 25 -3.87 -5.24 -13.37
N SER A 26 -3.87 -6.51 -13.82
CA SER A 26 -3.61 -6.89 -15.22
C SER A 26 -4.80 -6.69 -16.15
N ASP A 27 -6.03 -6.71 -15.65
CA ASP A 27 -7.21 -6.45 -16.48
C ASP A 27 -7.24 -5.02 -17.07
N TYR A 28 -6.51 -4.10 -16.43
CA TYR A 28 -6.54 -2.67 -16.80
C TYR A 28 -5.17 -2.09 -17.18
N TYR A 29 -4.09 -2.92 -17.15
CA TYR A 29 -2.75 -2.46 -17.47
C TYR A 29 -1.95 -3.51 -18.25
N PRO A 30 -1.12 -3.13 -19.27
CA PRO A 30 -0.39 -4.08 -20.08
C PRO A 30 0.59 -4.93 -19.26
N GLU A 31 0.50 -6.25 -19.37
CA GLU A 31 1.32 -7.20 -18.58
C GLU A 31 2.83 -7.01 -18.80
N GLU A 32 3.24 -6.68 -20.02
CA GLU A 32 4.66 -6.44 -20.38
C GLU A 32 5.26 -5.22 -19.67
N LYS A 33 4.42 -4.38 -19.05
CA LYS A 33 4.84 -3.20 -18.27
C LYS A 33 4.73 -3.42 -16.76
N LEU A 34 4.35 -4.62 -16.34
CA LEU A 34 4.13 -4.97 -14.93
C LEU A 34 5.33 -5.73 -14.34
N ASP A 35 5.61 -5.45 -13.06
CA ASP A 35 6.42 -6.24 -12.15
C ASP A 35 5.64 -6.34 -10.84
N VAL A 36 4.87 -7.41 -10.65
CA VAL A 36 4.12 -7.63 -9.41
C VAL A 36 4.94 -8.50 -8.47
N ILE A 37 5.19 -7.98 -7.27
CA ILE A 37 6.04 -8.60 -6.27
C ILE A 37 5.19 -9.01 -5.08
N LEU A 38 4.96 -10.30 -4.93
CA LEU A 38 4.37 -10.86 -3.71
C LEU A 38 5.50 -11.10 -2.70
N VAL A 39 5.36 -10.53 -1.50
CA VAL A 39 6.32 -10.76 -0.43
C VAL A 39 5.64 -11.56 0.67
N ASP A 40 5.96 -12.85 0.70
CA ASP A 40 5.33 -13.81 1.60
C ASP A 40 5.96 -13.81 2.99
N ASP A 41 5.14 -13.58 4.02
CA ASP A 41 5.54 -13.51 5.43
C ASP A 41 5.44 -14.87 6.13
N CYS A 42 6.04 -15.92 5.54
CA CYS A 42 6.03 -17.29 6.02
C CYS A 42 4.60 -17.87 6.15
N SER A 43 3.86 -17.87 5.04
CA SER A 43 2.52 -18.45 4.95
C SER A 43 2.52 -19.97 5.08
N GLU A 44 1.48 -20.50 5.72
CA GLU A 44 1.23 -21.94 5.77
C GLU A 44 0.75 -22.46 4.40
N ASP A 45 0.08 -21.61 3.62
CA ASP A 45 -0.46 -21.91 2.29
C ASP A 45 0.47 -21.51 1.13
N VAL A 46 1.77 -21.34 1.38
CA VAL A 46 2.74 -20.85 0.38
C VAL A 46 2.83 -21.73 -0.86
N GLN A 47 2.60 -23.06 -0.75
CA GLN A 47 2.60 -23.95 -1.91
C GLN A 47 1.37 -23.71 -2.81
N ASP A 48 0.20 -23.49 -2.21
CA ASP A 48 -1.00 -23.11 -2.93
C ASP A 48 -0.83 -21.74 -3.59
N LEU A 49 -0.21 -20.79 -2.88
CA LEU A 49 0.14 -19.48 -3.44
C LEU A 49 1.04 -19.61 -4.68
N LYS A 50 2.08 -20.43 -4.60
CA LYS A 50 2.96 -20.72 -5.75
C LYS A 50 2.17 -21.29 -6.92
N HIS A 51 1.25 -22.21 -6.68
CA HIS A 51 0.41 -22.75 -7.73
C HIS A 51 -0.49 -21.70 -8.38
N VAL A 52 -1.11 -20.82 -7.58
CA VAL A 52 -1.96 -19.73 -8.08
C VAL A 52 -1.20 -18.82 -9.02
N ILE A 53 0.01 -18.41 -8.66
CA ILE A 53 0.79 -17.41 -9.42
C ILE A 53 1.41 -17.95 -10.71
N THR A 54 1.47 -19.27 -10.94
CA THR A 54 1.98 -19.84 -12.20
C THR A 54 1.26 -19.35 -13.46
N ARG A 55 0.05 -18.80 -13.29
CA ARG A 55 -0.78 -18.26 -14.38
C ARG A 55 -0.38 -16.85 -14.81
N PHE A 56 0.49 -16.18 -14.05
CA PHE A 56 0.82 -14.76 -14.21
C PHE A 56 2.32 -14.57 -14.43
N ASN A 57 2.75 -14.40 -15.67
CA ASN A 57 4.18 -14.30 -16.03
C ASN A 57 4.86 -13.03 -15.50
N PHE A 58 4.08 -12.01 -15.14
CA PHE A 58 4.54 -10.74 -14.59
C PHE A 58 4.60 -10.72 -13.06
N VAL A 59 4.22 -11.83 -12.39
CA VAL A 59 4.23 -11.99 -10.95
C VAL A 59 5.44 -12.79 -10.50
N ARG A 60 6.12 -12.28 -9.48
CA ARG A 60 7.21 -13.01 -8.80
C ARG A 60 6.99 -13.05 -7.30
N LEU A 61 7.46 -14.14 -6.68
CA LEU A 61 7.33 -14.38 -5.24
C LEU A 61 8.67 -14.17 -4.55
N CYS A 62 8.67 -13.39 -3.48
CA CYS A 62 9.76 -13.26 -2.54
C CYS A 62 9.35 -13.90 -1.21
N GLU A 63 9.90 -15.05 -0.90
CA GLU A 63 9.61 -15.79 0.33
C GLU A 63 10.56 -15.32 1.44
N LYS A 64 10.01 -14.90 2.56
CA LYS A 64 10.80 -14.57 3.75
C LYS A 64 11.20 -15.85 4.49
N THR A 65 12.38 -15.83 5.07
CA THR A 65 12.90 -16.96 5.88
C THR A 65 12.46 -16.87 7.35
N LYS A 66 11.93 -15.71 7.76
CA LYS A 66 11.47 -15.46 9.12
C LYS A 66 10.20 -14.61 9.06
N LYS A 67 9.17 -15.04 9.78
CA LYS A 67 7.95 -14.26 9.95
C LYS A 67 8.21 -12.97 10.72
N THR A 68 7.70 -11.87 10.19
CA THR A 68 7.76 -10.55 10.82
C THR A 68 6.39 -9.85 10.75
N ASN A 69 6.18 -8.96 9.79
CA ASN A 69 4.91 -8.26 9.56
C ASN A 69 4.85 -7.64 8.15
N ALA A 70 3.70 -7.05 7.83
CA ALA A 70 3.46 -6.44 6.52
C ALA A 70 4.35 -5.20 6.24
N ALA A 71 4.77 -4.44 7.28
CA ALA A 71 5.68 -3.31 7.12
C ALA A 71 7.03 -3.76 6.56
N ASP A 72 7.60 -4.82 7.14
CA ASP A 72 8.85 -5.40 6.66
C ASP A 72 8.71 -5.98 5.26
N SER A 73 7.59 -6.68 4.97
CA SER A 73 7.31 -7.20 3.62
C SER A 73 7.21 -6.08 2.58
N ARG A 74 6.55 -4.95 2.90
CA ARG A 74 6.52 -3.77 2.01
C ARG A 74 7.91 -3.20 1.78
N ASN A 75 8.73 -3.09 2.82
CA ASN A 75 10.11 -2.61 2.71
C ASN A 75 10.95 -3.48 1.77
N ILE A 76 10.83 -4.79 1.89
CA ILE A 76 11.50 -5.75 0.99
C ILE A 76 11.01 -5.51 -0.44
N GLY A 77 9.70 -5.48 -0.67
CA GLY A 77 9.14 -5.29 -2.00
C GLY A 77 9.53 -3.96 -2.65
N ILE A 78 9.56 -2.85 -1.89
CA ILE A 78 10.02 -1.54 -2.40
C ILE A 78 11.48 -1.61 -2.84
N LYS A 79 12.35 -2.29 -2.09
CA LYS A 79 13.76 -2.47 -2.46
C LYS A 79 13.90 -3.30 -3.73
N GLU A 80 13.18 -4.41 -3.80
CA GLU A 80 13.19 -5.37 -4.90
C GLU A 80 12.47 -4.87 -6.17
N ALA A 81 11.69 -3.80 -6.08
CA ALA A 81 10.94 -3.24 -7.20
C ALA A 81 11.85 -2.88 -8.37
N LYS A 82 11.52 -3.42 -9.55
CA LYS A 82 12.29 -3.27 -10.79
C LYS A 82 12.18 -1.86 -11.37
N TYR A 83 11.01 -1.24 -11.25
CA TYR A 83 10.69 0.04 -11.87
C TYR A 83 10.64 1.18 -10.87
N ASN A 84 10.74 2.42 -11.36
CA ASN A 84 10.70 3.62 -10.54
C ASN A 84 9.31 3.90 -9.95
N ASN A 85 8.25 3.61 -10.72
CA ASN A 85 6.89 3.78 -10.28
C ASN A 85 6.47 2.56 -9.46
N VAL A 86 6.50 2.67 -8.13
CA VAL A 86 6.16 1.59 -7.20
C VAL A 86 4.80 1.86 -6.58
N PHE A 87 3.92 0.89 -6.68
CA PHE A 87 2.58 0.89 -6.10
C PHE A 87 2.51 -0.10 -4.94
N LEU A 88 1.81 0.26 -3.88
CA LEU A 88 1.54 -0.64 -2.76
C LEU A 88 0.08 -1.09 -2.81
N LEU A 89 -0.15 -2.37 -2.60
CA LEU A 89 -1.50 -2.95 -2.60
C LEU A 89 -1.57 -4.04 -1.53
N ASP A 90 -2.57 -4.01 -0.68
CA ASP A 90 -2.81 -5.10 0.25
C ASP A 90 -3.50 -6.28 -0.48
N SER A 91 -3.23 -7.50 -0.03
CA SER A 91 -3.59 -8.73 -0.76
C SER A 91 -5.09 -8.99 -0.91
N ASP A 92 -5.94 -8.21 -0.26
CA ASP A 92 -7.41 -8.28 -0.27
C ASP A 92 -8.09 -7.02 -0.81
N ASP A 93 -7.30 -6.04 -1.31
CA ASP A 93 -7.78 -4.82 -1.95
C ASP A 93 -7.69 -4.89 -3.48
N PHE A 94 -8.32 -3.94 -4.19
CA PHE A 94 -8.43 -3.96 -5.64
C PHE A 94 -8.21 -2.57 -6.26
N TYR A 95 -7.53 -2.57 -7.40
CA TYR A 95 -7.53 -1.41 -8.29
C TYR A 95 -8.75 -1.48 -9.23
N THR A 96 -9.30 -0.33 -9.58
CA THR A 96 -10.38 -0.23 -10.54
C THR A 96 -9.88 0.27 -11.89
N ASP A 97 -10.71 0.15 -12.92
CA ASP A 97 -10.36 0.64 -14.26
C ASP A 97 -9.89 2.10 -14.25
N GLY A 98 -8.83 2.34 -14.99
CA GLY A 98 -8.23 3.67 -15.12
C GLY A 98 -7.24 4.06 -14.04
N TYR A 99 -7.22 3.40 -12.86
CA TYR A 99 -6.36 3.81 -11.74
C TYR A 99 -4.88 3.89 -12.11
N LEU A 100 -4.32 2.80 -12.61
CA LEU A 100 -2.88 2.72 -12.87
C LEU A 100 -2.45 3.74 -13.94
N LYS A 101 -3.22 3.89 -15.01
CA LYS A 101 -2.96 4.87 -16.07
C LYS A 101 -3.03 6.30 -15.53
N HIS A 102 -4.08 6.61 -14.74
CA HIS A 102 -4.25 7.92 -14.12
C HIS A 102 -3.09 8.24 -13.17
N ARG A 103 -2.76 7.31 -12.26
CA ARG A 103 -1.72 7.52 -11.26
C ARG A 103 -0.33 7.64 -11.89
N VAL A 104 0.00 6.85 -12.91
CA VAL A 104 1.26 6.98 -13.68
C VAL A 104 1.33 8.35 -14.37
N ALA A 105 0.23 8.82 -14.97
CA ALA A 105 0.18 10.14 -15.58
C ALA A 105 0.41 11.26 -14.55
N LEU A 106 -0.21 11.15 -13.36
CA LEU A 106 -0.02 12.08 -12.24
C LEU A 106 1.44 12.07 -11.75
N MET A 107 2.04 10.89 -11.58
CA MET A 107 3.44 10.73 -11.17
C MET A 107 4.40 11.36 -12.21
N ASN A 108 4.18 11.12 -13.50
CA ASN A 108 4.98 11.67 -14.58
C ASN A 108 4.85 13.20 -14.72
N SER A 109 3.71 13.78 -14.37
CA SER A 109 3.48 15.22 -14.39
C SER A 109 4.02 15.96 -13.15
N SER A 110 4.23 15.23 -12.06
CA SER A 110 4.65 15.77 -10.77
C SER A 110 6.17 15.65 -10.60
N ILE A 111 6.91 16.58 -11.17
CA ILE A 111 8.40 16.52 -11.29
C ILE A 111 9.10 16.26 -9.95
N TYR A 112 8.53 16.71 -8.84
CA TYR A 112 9.12 16.58 -7.50
C TYR A 112 8.34 15.63 -6.58
N GLY A 113 7.23 15.05 -7.06
CA GLY A 113 6.43 14.14 -6.27
C GLY A 113 7.17 12.84 -5.96
N SER A 114 7.38 12.53 -4.68
CA SER A 114 8.05 11.30 -4.25
C SER A 114 7.07 10.25 -3.74
N ILE A 115 6.02 10.68 -3.05
CA ILE A 115 4.96 9.82 -2.50
C ILE A 115 3.60 10.36 -2.95
N PHE A 116 2.73 9.47 -3.38
CA PHE A 116 1.36 9.76 -3.79
C PHE A 116 0.42 8.88 -2.97
N PHE A 117 -0.67 9.44 -2.49
CA PHE A 117 -1.77 8.70 -1.87
C PHE A 117 -3.09 9.40 -2.21
N GLY A 118 -4.23 8.82 -1.87
CA GLY A 118 -5.45 9.52 -2.25
C GLY A 118 -6.76 8.92 -1.76
N ALA A 119 -7.82 9.41 -2.37
CA ALA A 119 -9.18 8.95 -2.16
C ALA A 119 -9.35 7.47 -2.53
N PHE A 120 -10.32 6.82 -1.91
CA PHE A 120 -10.60 5.40 -2.14
C PHE A 120 -12.09 5.10 -2.00
N ILE A 121 -12.48 3.90 -2.41
CA ILE A 121 -13.81 3.34 -2.20
C ILE A 121 -13.70 2.32 -1.06
N GLU A 122 -14.32 2.59 0.07
CA GLU A 122 -14.47 1.63 1.15
C GLU A 122 -15.58 0.65 0.82
N VAL A 123 -15.27 -0.65 0.88
CA VAL A 123 -16.22 -1.74 0.65
C VAL A 123 -16.42 -2.50 1.96
N ASN A 124 -17.62 -2.45 2.52
CA ASN A 124 -17.92 -3.12 3.78
C ASN A 124 -18.28 -4.62 3.59
N GLU A 125 -18.51 -5.34 4.69
CA GLU A 125 -18.88 -6.77 4.69
C GLU A 125 -20.16 -7.07 3.88
N LYS A 126 -21.09 -6.09 3.76
CA LYS A 126 -22.32 -6.19 2.98
C LYS A 126 -22.09 -5.86 1.50
N LYS A 127 -20.85 -5.59 1.09
CA LYS A 127 -20.48 -5.12 -0.26
C LYS A 127 -21.07 -3.74 -0.62
N GLU A 128 -21.42 -2.94 0.36
CA GLU A 128 -21.80 -1.55 0.15
C GLU A 128 -20.54 -0.72 -0.07
N GLU A 129 -20.57 0.19 -1.02
CA GLU A 129 -19.45 1.02 -1.42
C GLU A 129 -19.67 2.46 -0.91
N LYS A 130 -18.62 3.05 -0.34
CA LYS A 130 -18.60 4.44 0.10
C LYS A 130 -17.32 5.12 -0.36
N ILE A 131 -17.43 6.25 -1.03
CA ILE A 131 -16.27 7.07 -1.37
C ILE A 131 -15.75 7.77 -0.11
N VAL A 132 -14.45 7.64 0.14
CA VAL A 132 -13.72 8.33 1.19
C VAL A 132 -12.71 9.26 0.52
N CYS A 133 -12.93 10.56 0.64
CA CYS A 133 -12.09 11.60 0.06
C CYS A 133 -11.98 12.78 1.03
N ASN A 134 -11.03 12.67 1.97
CA ASN A 134 -10.64 13.78 2.83
C ASN A 134 -9.36 14.40 2.25
N LYS A 135 -9.49 15.58 1.63
CA LYS A 135 -8.39 16.19 0.86
C LYS A 135 -7.24 16.59 1.76
N TYR A 136 -6.02 16.16 1.38
CA TYR A 136 -4.77 16.61 1.97
C TYR A 136 -4.24 17.83 1.20
N ASN A 137 -3.80 18.88 1.91
CA ASN A 137 -3.34 20.13 1.32
C ASN A 137 -1.91 20.52 1.73
N GLY A 138 -1.10 19.53 2.16
CA GLY A 138 0.30 19.74 2.54
C GLY A 138 0.52 20.07 4.03
N GLU A 139 -0.51 19.97 4.86
CA GLU A 139 -0.40 20.11 6.31
C GLU A 139 0.43 18.98 6.94
N ASP A 140 0.74 19.09 8.25
CA ASP A 140 1.32 17.95 8.98
C ASP A 140 0.40 16.73 8.86
N ILE A 141 0.97 15.58 8.54
CA ILE A 141 0.21 14.32 8.39
C ILE A 141 -0.50 13.95 9.69
N ARG A 142 0.04 14.32 10.85
CA ARG A 142 -0.61 14.14 12.15
C ARG A 142 -1.91 14.96 12.22
N ASP A 143 -1.85 16.22 11.83
CA ASP A 143 -3.03 17.09 11.78
C ASP A 143 -4.07 16.58 10.77
N TYR A 144 -3.59 16.12 9.60
CA TYR A 144 -4.45 15.53 8.58
C TYR A 144 -5.20 14.32 9.13
N ILE A 145 -4.51 13.38 9.77
CA ILE A 145 -5.12 12.13 10.28
C ILE A 145 -6.01 12.43 11.49
N PHE A 146 -5.50 13.15 12.51
CA PHE A 146 -6.17 13.23 13.83
C PHE A 146 -7.11 14.41 13.97
N LEU A 147 -6.83 15.55 13.32
CA LEU A 147 -7.69 16.73 13.42
C LEU A 147 -8.69 16.83 12.26
N LYS A 148 -8.25 16.52 11.05
CA LYS A 148 -9.09 16.59 9.84
C LYS A 148 -9.78 15.27 9.48
N LYS A 149 -9.57 14.22 10.28
CA LYS A 149 -10.11 12.86 10.04
C LYS A 149 -9.71 12.31 8.66
N GLY A 150 -8.51 12.68 8.23
CA GLY A 150 -7.91 12.17 7.00
C GLY A 150 -7.56 10.69 7.13
N ASP A 151 -7.40 10.03 6.00
CA ASP A 151 -7.09 8.61 5.98
C ASP A 151 -5.92 8.34 5.01
N PHE A 152 -4.86 7.77 5.55
CA PHE A 152 -3.64 7.45 4.80
C PHE A 152 -3.55 5.94 4.63
N ARG A 153 -4.09 5.41 3.53
CA ARG A 153 -4.24 3.96 3.31
C ARG A 153 -3.15 3.39 2.42
N THR A 154 -2.56 2.29 2.84
CA THR A 154 -1.48 1.60 2.12
C THR A 154 -1.81 1.38 0.64
N SER A 155 -2.97 0.81 0.33
CA SER A 155 -3.34 0.44 -1.05
C SER A 155 -3.52 1.65 -1.98
N THR A 156 -3.58 2.88 -1.44
CA THR A 156 -3.58 4.12 -2.23
C THR A 156 -2.19 4.70 -2.46
N ILE A 157 -1.15 4.15 -1.80
CA ILE A 157 0.20 4.69 -1.85
C ILE A 157 0.91 4.26 -3.14
N SER A 158 1.54 5.22 -3.80
CA SER A 158 2.55 4.97 -4.81
C SER A 158 3.79 5.84 -4.58
N ILE A 159 4.95 5.35 -5.00
CA ILE A 159 6.26 5.92 -4.73
C ILE A 159 7.00 6.10 -6.04
N ASN A 160 7.54 7.29 -6.28
CA ASN A 160 8.51 7.51 -7.34
C ASN A 160 9.93 7.31 -6.77
N LYS A 161 10.51 6.14 -7.00
CA LYS A 161 11.84 5.78 -6.43
C LYS A 161 12.95 6.77 -6.81
N SER A 162 12.87 7.41 -7.97
CA SER A 162 13.89 8.38 -8.40
C SER A 162 13.88 9.69 -7.60
N GLN A 163 12.75 10.01 -6.96
CA GLN A 163 12.57 11.21 -6.13
C GLN A 163 12.49 10.87 -4.63
N PHE A 164 12.32 9.59 -4.32
CA PHE A 164 12.06 9.10 -2.98
C PHE A 164 13.34 9.08 -2.14
N LYS A 165 13.31 9.78 -1.02
CA LYS A 165 14.29 9.59 0.06
C LYS A 165 13.95 8.29 0.77
N PRO A 166 14.91 7.48 1.21
CA PRO A 166 14.61 6.13 1.70
C PRO A 166 13.80 6.14 3.03
N THR A 167 12.57 6.60 2.95
CA THR A 167 11.58 6.51 4.03
C THR A 167 10.97 5.12 4.02
N MET A 168 11.32 4.29 4.99
CA MET A 168 10.82 2.92 5.05
C MET A 168 9.70 2.81 6.08
N PHE A 169 8.83 1.79 5.93
CA PHE A 169 7.89 1.42 6.99
C PHE A 169 8.67 1.00 8.24
N ASP A 170 8.13 1.30 9.41
CA ASP A 170 8.71 0.85 10.67
C ASP A 170 8.37 -0.62 10.93
N SER A 171 9.37 -1.49 10.81
CA SER A 171 9.20 -2.94 11.02
C SER A 171 8.85 -3.32 12.47
N SER A 172 9.05 -2.41 13.43
CA SER A 172 8.65 -2.60 14.84
C SER A 172 7.18 -2.26 15.08
N GLN A 173 6.53 -1.61 14.11
CA GLN A 173 5.16 -1.16 14.20
C GLN A 173 4.19 -2.25 13.71
N PHE A 174 3.33 -2.75 14.61
CA PHE A 174 2.35 -3.80 14.27
C PHE A 174 0.96 -3.27 13.93
N LYS A 175 0.63 -2.02 14.29
CA LYS A 175 -0.62 -1.34 13.92
C LYS A 175 -0.32 0.06 13.37
N HIS A 176 -1.26 0.61 12.60
CA HIS A 176 -1.16 1.97 12.04
C HIS A 176 0.10 2.18 11.18
N GLN A 177 0.54 1.12 10.49
CA GLN A 177 1.78 1.11 9.71
C GLN A 177 1.77 2.15 8.58
N ASP A 178 0.63 2.36 7.97
CA ASP A 178 0.37 3.38 6.95
C ASP A 178 0.45 4.80 7.53
N TRP A 179 -0.16 5.06 8.69
CA TRP A 179 -0.06 6.34 9.38
C TRP A 179 1.38 6.64 9.81
N GLY A 180 2.07 5.66 10.40
CA GLY A 180 3.47 5.80 10.78
C GLY A 180 4.37 6.08 9.57
N PHE A 181 4.12 5.42 8.43
CA PHE A 181 4.83 5.68 7.19
C PHE A 181 4.58 7.12 6.69
N GLY A 182 3.32 7.57 6.67
CA GLY A 182 2.96 8.94 6.26
C GLY A 182 3.62 10.01 7.14
N ILE A 183 3.63 9.82 8.47
CA ILE A 183 4.27 10.72 9.43
C ILE A 183 5.78 10.78 9.18
N ARG A 184 6.44 9.62 9.05
CA ARG A 184 7.89 9.56 8.76
C ARG A 184 8.23 10.20 7.42
N ALA A 185 7.39 10.02 6.41
CA ALA A 185 7.53 10.67 5.12
C ALA A 185 7.49 12.20 5.25
N TYR A 186 6.53 12.71 5.99
CA TYR A 186 6.42 14.14 6.26
C TYR A 186 7.64 14.68 7.02
N ASP A 187 8.07 13.98 8.08
CA ASP A 187 9.24 14.38 8.89
C ASP A 187 10.53 14.37 8.07
N ASN A 188 10.67 13.41 7.14
CA ASN A 188 11.79 13.32 6.19
C ASN A 188 11.71 14.33 5.04
N LYS A 189 10.68 15.19 5.02
CA LYS A 189 10.47 16.18 3.95
C LYS A 189 10.33 15.53 2.57
N GLU A 190 9.61 14.43 2.52
CA GLU A 190 9.14 13.87 1.26
C GLU A 190 8.11 14.79 0.62
N ASN A 191 8.07 14.82 -0.69
CA ASN A 191 7.05 15.59 -1.40
C ASN A 191 5.80 14.73 -1.61
N ILE A 192 4.81 14.91 -0.75
CA ILE A 192 3.60 14.10 -0.68
C ILE A 192 2.48 14.75 -1.50
N ILE A 193 1.95 14.01 -2.47
CA ILE A 193 0.90 14.46 -3.39
C ILE A 193 -0.39 13.69 -3.10
N PHE A 194 -1.50 14.40 -2.97
CA PHE A 194 -2.83 13.81 -2.82
C PHE A 194 -3.54 13.69 -4.16
N ASP A 195 -4.15 12.53 -4.41
CA ASP A 195 -4.99 12.24 -5.57
C ASP A 195 -6.46 12.11 -5.12
N ASP A 196 -7.34 12.94 -5.62
CA ASP A 196 -8.75 12.96 -5.24
C ASP A 196 -9.62 11.95 -5.99
N GLN A 197 -9.02 11.16 -6.88
CA GLN A 197 -9.75 10.15 -7.66
C GLN A 197 -9.87 8.82 -6.90
N PRO A 198 -11.09 8.34 -6.59
CA PRO A 198 -11.30 7.17 -5.75
C PRO A 198 -11.27 5.88 -6.58
N PHE A 199 -10.11 5.51 -7.11
CA PHE A 199 -9.93 4.33 -7.97
C PHE A 199 -9.49 3.06 -7.23
N VAL A 200 -9.26 3.12 -5.93
CA VAL A 200 -8.83 1.96 -5.14
C VAL A 200 -9.97 1.49 -4.26
N LYS A 201 -10.31 0.20 -4.33
CA LYS A 201 -11.30 -0.44 -3.46
C LYS A 201 -10.58 -1.07 -2.27
N ILE A 202 -10.89 -0.59 -1.08
CA ILE A 202 -10.39 -1.10 0.20
C ILE A 202 -11.50 -1.91 0.85
N CYS A 203 -11.25 -3.21 1.02
CA CYS A 203 -12.25 -4.17 1.47
C CYS A 203 -12.09 -4.44 2.98
N SER A 204 -13.11 -4.07 3.77
CA SER A 204 -13.18 -4.41 5.19
C SER A 204 -13.96 -5.71 5.41
N GLY A 205 -13.48 -6.55 6.34
CA GLY A 205 -14.21 -7.73 6.84
C GLY A 205 -14.11 -9.01 6.00
N ARG A 206 -13.37 -9.04 4.90
CA ARG A 206 -13.24 -10.27 4.07
C ARG A 206 -12.44 -11.38 4.75
N HIS A 207 -11.47 -11.02 5.59
CA HIS A 207 -10.61 -11.97 6.30
C HIS A 207 -10.33 -11.46 7.72
N ARG A 208 -9.74 -12.30 8.59
CA ARG A 208 -9.27 -11.86 9.92
C ARG A 208 -8.20 -10.79 9.74
N GLN A 209 -8.64 -9.54 9.59
CA GLN A 209 -7.74 -8.40 9.51
C GLN A 209 -6.93 -8.31 10.80
N MET A 210 -5.63 -8.07 10.68
CA MET A 210 -4.76 -7.81 11.83
C MET A 210 -5.26 -6.61 12.66
N SER A 211 -5.96 -5.67 12.00
CA SER A 211 -6.60 -4.50 12.62
C SER A 211 -7.78 -4.84 13.53
N SER A 212 -8.45 -5.99 13.37
CA SER A 212 -9.66 -6.36 14.12
C SER A 212 -9.38 -6.76 15.58
N LYS A 213 -8.15 -7.17 15.92
CA LYS A 213 -7.78 -7.50 17.29
C LYS A 213 -7.31 -6.24 18.02
N MET A 214 -7.92 -5.98 19.20
CA MET A 214 -7.41 -4.97 20.11
C MET A 214 -5.97 -5.34 20.52
N ASN A 215 -5.00 -4.53 20.14
CA ASN A 215 -3.60 -4.67 20.54
C ASN A 215 -3.15 -3.33 21.11
N ILE A 216 -3.31 -3.21 22.44
CA ILE A 216 -3.01 -1.97 23.17
C ILE A 216 -1.52 -1.63 23.05
N GLU A 217 -0.64 -2.62 23.22
CA GLU A 217 0.82 -2.41 23.14
C GLU A 217 1.26 -1.83 21.78
N ALA A 218 0.67 -2.33 20.69
CA ALA A 218 0.97 -1.80 19.36
C ALA A 218 0.43 -0.37 19.15
N SER A 219 -0.70 -0.02 19.78
CA SER A 219 -1.22 1.35 19.76
C SER A 219 -0.39 2.27 20.64
N ASP A 220 0.03 1.82 21.82
CA ASP A 220 0.92 2.57 22.72
C ASP A 220 2.29 2.81 22.07
N TYR A 221 2.82 1.80 21.36
CA TYR A 221 4.04 1.98 20.57
C TYR A 221 3.87 3.10 19.55
N PHE A 222 2.78 3.10 18.79
CA PHE A 222 2.50 4.16 17.81
C PHE A 222 2.39 5.53 18.48
N LEU A 223 1.58 5.67 19.53
CA LEU A 223 1.41 6.92 20.26
C LEU A 223 2.76 7.46 20.78
N SER A 224 3.55 6.59 21.39
CA SER A 224 4.84 6.96 22.00
C SER A 224 5.93 7.35 21.01
N ASN A 225 5.88 6.84 19.77
CA ASN A 225 6.94 7.10 18.78
C ASN A 225 6.56 8.18 17.75
N TYR A 226 5.27 8.44 17.55
CA TYR A 226 4.81 9.29 16.46
C TYR A 226 4.00 10.53 16.90
N LEU A 227 3.52 10.57 18.15
CA LEU A 227 2.62 11.64 18.63
C LEU A 227 3.13 12.40 19.86
N ILE A 228 4.36 12.20 20.31
CA ILE A 228 4.91 12.81 21.53
C ILE A 228 4.98 14.34 21.46
N ASP A 229 5.09 14.92 20.27
CA ASP A 229 5.28 16.37 20.06
C ASP A 229 4.01 17.13 19.66
N ILE A 230 2.83 16.55 19.81
CA ILE A 230 1.57 17.29 19.65
C ILE A 230 1.38 18.14 20.91
N LYS A 231 1.86 19.39 20.87
CA LYS A 231 1.62 20.41 21.89
C LYS A 231 0.31 21.10 21.67
#